data_4f0d955b55d30210496cf0fb57f96540
#
_entry.id   4f0d955b55d30210496cf0fb57f96540
#
_cell.length_a   1.000
_cell.length_b   1.000
_cell.length_c   1.000
_cell.angle_alpha   90.00
_cell.angle_beta   90.00
_cell.angle_gamma   90.00
#
_symmetry.space_group_name_H-M   'P 1'
#
loop_
_entity.id
_entity.type
_entity.pdbx_description
1 polymer ?
#
loop_
_entity_poly.entity_id
_entity_poly.type
_entity_poly.pdbx_seq_one_letter_code
_entity_poly.pdbx_strand_id
1 'polypeptide(L)'
;MAIKPEQLPRSDDSTEREQPSLLRGRSRSLAVAAVVVVAAVIGVSWALTGGGPEGQSEASDVVARPNQSPPRELIAAGQVAVSAYYTTKLVQQPDGDAVSAREWSLYNAATKRYEKTEWAWLDVAPGMKTAAVLEGDLPVNRIGLMNLSTGKVQRWIEVDKGVGGVQFSPDGERLVATTYSHNPDGLFQDAPVHVEGGDGQEMPGPKQSRTGFYVIDVDSGQAEFSERPAKKDSLAAIAGTGRQDFSWSRDGAMLWEQRLDQPGRNYYDVNGRLKSLPQQKTDLIFPPVATSPDGKLVTGGFAGGKDGQIVAAVLDAKTGKRSAVVPGQQLLAWADNTHLIAWRCDPSQCQPGKGEFRNQLVLVSLDGDKVTPLSGFRKAEGDYVGRWNPVFTHR
;
A
#
# COMPACT_ATOMS: atom_id res chain seq x y z
N MET A 1 27.81 19.86 -59.68
CA MET A 1 28.52 18.60 -59.45
C MET A 1 27.75 17.86 -58.36
N ALA A 2 26.91 16.92 -58.79
CA ALA A 2 25.94 16.24 -57.92
C ALA A 2 26.52 14.87 -57.51
N ILE A 3 26.54 14.57 -56.23
CA ILE A 3 26.94 13.25 -55.71
C ILE A 3 25.69 12.49 -55.32
N LYS A 4 25.53 11.31 -55.95
CA LYS A 4 24.48 10.31 -55.75
C LYS A 4 24.64 9.60 -54.39
N PRO A 5 23.56 9.22 -53.66
CA PRO A 5 23.68 8.32 -52.52
C PRO A 5 23.72 6.87 -52.98
N GLU A 6 24.66 6.14 -52.40
CA GLU A 6 24.96 4.72 -52.59
C GLU A 6 23.94 3.83 -51.80
N GLN A 7 23.44 2.80 -52.46
CA GLN A 7 22.50 1.83 -51.92
C GLN A 7 23.23 0.78 -51.08
N LEU A 8 22.81 0.55 -49.85
CA LEU A 8 23.20 -0.61 -49.05
C LEU A 8 22.20 -1.77 -49.25
N PRO A 9 22.64 -3.01 -49.20
CA PRO A 9 21.86 -4.16 -49.61
C PRO A 9 20.85 -4.61 -48.55
N ARG A 10 19.68 -5.08 -49.03
CA ARG A 10 18.67 -5.76 -48.25
C ARG A 10 19.17 -7.15 -47.85
N SER A 11 19.12 -7.47 -46.58
CA SER A 11 19.09 -8.85 -46.11
C SER A 11 17.65 -9.21 -45.74
N ASP A 12 17.06 -10.08 -46.58
CA ASP A 12 15.91 -10.87 -46.21
C ASP A 12 16.32 -11.85 -45.11
N ASP A 13 15.65 -11.73 -43.95
CA ASP A 13 15.42 -12.91 -43.12
C ASP A 13 14.10 -12.77 -42.39
N SER A 14 13.11 -13.44 -42.93
CA SER A 14 11.76 -13.59 -42.43
C SER A 14 11.76 -14.68 -41.36
N THR A 15 11.62 -14.25 -40.11
CA THR A 15 11.10 -15.14 -39.05
C THR A 15 9.93 -14.43 -38.38
N GLU A 16 8.74 -14.73 -38.89
CA GLU A 16 7.48 -14.45 -38.24
C GLU A 16 7.47 -15.05 -36.83
N ARG A 17 7.49 -14.21 -35.83
CA ARG A 17 6.98 -14.58 -34.50
C ARG A 17 5.57 -14.01 -34.38
N GLU A 18 4.61 -14.91 -34.50
CA GLU A 18 3.22 -14.64 -34.17
C GLU A 18 3.11 -14.01 -32.76
N GLN A 19 2.68 -12.78 -32.73
CA GLN A 19 2.11 -12.19 -31.52
C GLN A 19 0.64 -12.61 -31.46
N PRO A 20 0.15 -13.15 -30.36
CA PRO A 20 -1.26 -13.42 -30.22
C PRO A 20 -2.02 -12.09 -30.14
N SER A 21 -2.87 -11.86 -31.13
CA SER A 21 -3.85 -10.80 -31.16
C SER A 21 -4.86 -11.01 -30.03
N LEU A 22 -4.76 -10.22 -28.97
CA LEU A 22 -5.75 -10.19 -27.90
C LEU A 22 -6.78 -9.09 -28.18
N LEU A 23 -7.97 -9.58 -28.50
CA LEU A 23 -9.29 -9.04 -28.18
C LEU A 23 -9.84 -7.85 -28.95
N ARG A 24 -10.55 -8.18 -30.00
CA ARG A 24 -11.78 -7.48 -30.39
C ARG A 24 -12.97 -8.20 -29.75
N GLY A 25 -13.45 -7.69 -28.63
CA GLY A 25 -14.72 -8.07 -28.01
C GLY A 25 -15.45 -6.78 -27.62
N ARG A 26 -16.47 -6.44 -28.41
CA ARG A 26 -17.41 -5.37 -28.10
C ARG A 26 -18.23 -5.78 -26.88
N SER A 27 -18.06 -5.11 -25.74
CA SER A 27 -19.13 -4.98 -24.76
C SER A 27 -19.12 -3.55 -24.23
N ARG A 28 -20.24 -2.85 -24.47
CA ARG A 28 -20.55 -1.56 -23.91
C ARG A 28 -20.78 -1.74 -22.42
N SER A 29 -19.81 -1.38 -21.63
CA SER A 29 -19.99 -1.12 -20.21
C SER A 29 -19.09 0.05 -19.89
N LEU A 30 -19.70 1.13 -19.45
CA LEU A 30 -19.04 2.31 -18.89
C LEU A 30 -18.25 1.85 -17.65
N ALA A 31 -17.03 1.39 -17.85
CA ALA A 31 -16.09 1.18 -16.77
C ALA A 31 -15.32 2.49 -16.58
N VAL A 32 -15.72 3.27 -15.60
CA VAL A 32 -14.87 4.31 -15.03
C VAL A 32 -13.67 3.59 -14.44
N ALA A 33 -12.62 3.41 -15.23
CA ALA A 33 -11.33 2.94 -14.76
C ALA A 33 -10.62 4.13 -14.10
N ALA A 34 -11.08 4.51 -12.90
CA ALA A 34 -10.22 5.23 -12.00
C ALA A 34 -9.10 4.25 -11.63
N VAL A 35 -7.96 4.37 -12.28
CA VAL A 35 -6.72 3.71 -11.84
C VAL A 35 -6.32 4.42 -10.54
N VAL A 36 -7.00 4.08 -9.46
CA VAL A 36 -6.50 4.38 -8.12
C VAL A 36 -5.38 3.38 -7.89
N VAL A 37 -4.16 3.75 -8.26
CA VAL A 37 -2.97 3.11 -7.68
C VAL A 37 -2.98 3.52 -6.21
N VAL A 38 -3.74 2.79 -5.42
CA VAL A 38 -3.63 2.85 -3.97
C VAL A 38 -2.25 2.30 -3.67
N ALA A 39 -1.26 3.19 -3.52
CA ALA A 39 -0.09 2.86 -2.76
C ALA A 39 -0.60 2.60 -1.34
N ALA A 40 -0.99 1.36 -1.06
CA ALA A 40 -1.22 0.91 0.29
C ALA A 40 0.15 1.01 0.99
N VAL A 41 0.39 2.14 1.63
CA VAL A 41 1.48 2.28 2.59
C VAL A 41 1.06 1.43 3.79
N ILE A 42 1.42 0.16 3.73
CA ILE A 42 1.25 -0.73 4.87
C ILE A 42 2.42 -0.47 5.78
N GLY A 43 2.16 0.29 6.83
CA GLY A 43 3.08 0.41 7.95
C GLY A 43 3.23 -0.95 8.63
N VAL A 44 4.32 -1.64 8.37
CA VAL A 44 4.71 -2.82 9.13
C VAL A 44 5.77 -2.38 10.14
N SER A 45 5.36 -2.26 11.38
CA SER A 45 6.23 -1.92 12.50
C SER A 45 6.82 -3.19 13.11
N TRP A 46 8.12 -3.23 13.30
CA TRP A 46 8.84 -4.37 13.88
C TRP A 46 9.60 -3.97 15.14
N ALA A 47 9.31 -4.62 16.23
CA ALA A 47 10.11 -4.50 17.46
C ALA A 47 11.27 -5.51 17.45
N LEU A 48 12.45 -5.05 17.86
CA LEU A 48 13.62 -5.90 18.12
C LEU A 48 13.49 -6.54 19.50
N THR A 49 13.36 -7.86 19.57
CA THR A 49 13.72 -8.62 20.78
C THR A 49 14.72 -9.68 20.41
N GLY A 50 15.74 -9.77 21.25
CA GLY A 50 16.96 -10.53 21.09
C GLY A 50 16.79 -12.03 20.92
N GLY A 51 17.85 -12.64 20.39
CA GLY A 51 17.93 -14.02 19.94
C GLY A 51 17.63 -15.08 21.00
N GLY A 52 16.92 -16.10 20.53
CA GLY A 52 16.80 -17.43 21.12
C GLY A 52 16.91 -18.47 20.00
N PRO A 53 17.20 -19.74 20.29
CA PRO A 53 17.70 -20.71 19.33
C PRO A 53 16.68 -21.14 18.29
N GLU A 54 17.18 -21.49 17.10
CA GLU A 54 16.45 -21.98 15.93
C GLU A 54 15.57 -23.20 16.28
N GLY A 55 14.28 -22.93 16.45
CA GLY A 55 13.23 -23.93 16.42
C GLY A 55 12.33 -23.63 15.23
N GLN A 56 12.07 -24.59 14.37
CA GLN A 56 11.05 -24.51 13.33
C GLN A 56 9.70 -24.19 14.00
N SER A 57 9.36 -22.93 14.04
CA SER A 57 8.06 -22.44 14.52
C SER A 57 7.06 -22.73 13.42
N GLU A 58 6.30 -23.81 13.54
CA GLU A 58 5.02 -23.89 12.85
C GLU A 58 4.26 -22.59 13.11
N ALA A 59 3.51 -22.08 12.11
CA ALA A 59 2.67 -20.89 12.26
C ALA A 59 1.53 -21.17 13.28
N SER A 60 1.91 -21.29 14.55
CA SER A 60 1.07 -21.84 15.63
C SER A 60 0.05 -20.84 16.18
N ASP A 61 0.06 -19.59 15.69
CA ASP A 61 -0.83 -18.55 16.19
C ASP A 61 -1.57 -17.85 15.05
N VAL A 62 -2.42 -18.62 14.34
CA VAL A 62 -3.26 -18.12 13.24
C VAL A 62 -4.69 -17.95 13.73
N VAL A 63 -5.20 -16.72 13.64
CA VAL A 63 -6.60 -16.36 13.87
C VAL A 63 -7.24 -16.06 12.52
N ALA A 64 -7.93 -17.02 11.95
CA ALA A 64 -8.56 -16.93 10.63
C ALA A 64 -10.08 -16.76 10.72
N ARG A 65 -10.65 -16.13 9.69
CA ARG A 65 -12.09 -15.91 9.52
C ARG A 65 -12.51 -16.22 8.07
N PRO A 66 -12.36 -17.48 7.60
CA PRO A 66 -12.47 -17.82 6.18
C PRO A 66 -13.85 -17.56 5.57
N ASN A 67 -14.87 -17.33 6.39
CA ASN A 67 -16.24 -17.03 5.95
C ASN A 67 -16.61 -15.53 6.08
N GLN A 68 -15.63 -14.64 6.39
CA GLN A 68 -15.88 -13.22 6.61
C GLN A 68 -15.10 -12.38 5.60
N SER A 69 -15.78 -11.52 4.84
CA SER A 69 -15.17 -10.55 3.92
C SER A 69 -16.13 -9.38 3.67
N PRO A 70 -15.87 -8.19 4.24
CA PRO A 70 -14.78 -7.87 5.16
C PRO A 70 -14.91 -8.61 6.51
N PRO A 71 -13.80 -8.70 7.27
CA PRO A 71 -13.82 -9.39 8.57
C PRO A 71 -14.65 -8.62 9.60
N ARG A 72 -15.35 -9.34 10.45
CA ARG A 72 -16.07 -8.79 11.62
C ARG A 72 -15.30 -9.00 12.91
N GLU A 73 -14.39 -9.97 12.91
CA GLU A 73 -13.58 -10.38 14.05
C GLU A 73 -12.11 -10.42 13.64
N LEU A 74 -11.23 -10.39 14.63
CA LEU A 74 -9.78 -10.32 14.43
C LEU A 74 -9.28 -11.38 13.45
N ILE A 75 -8.43 -10.94 12.53
CA ILE A 75 -7.55 -11.77 11.70
C ILE A 75 -6.13 -11.49 12.13
N ALA A 76 -5.36 -12.56 12.42
CA ALA A 76 -3.97 -12.45 12.80
C ALA A 76 -3.19 -13.67 12.34
N ALA A 77 -1.88 -13.51 12.13
CA ALA A 77 -0.97 -14.60 11.87
C ALA A 77 0.44 -14.23 12.38
N GLY A 78 1.04 -15.12 13.16
CA GLY A 78 2.33 -14.88 13.79
C GLY A 78 2.32 -13.58 14.61
N GLN A 79 3.24 -12.69 14.31
CA GLN A 79 3.42 -11.43 15.05
C GLN A 79 2.54 -10.28 14.57
N VAL A 80 1.71 -10.45 13.54
CA VAL A 80 0.91 -9.38 12.97
C VAL A 80 -0.58 -9.66 13.03
N ALA A 81 -1.37 -8.60 13.16
CA ALA A 81 -2.82 -8.66 13.09
C ALA A 81 -3.33 -7.55 12.16
N VAL A 82 -4.51 -7.77 11.59
CA VAL A 82 -5.27 -6.70 10.93
C VAL A 82 -5.83 -5.81 12.03
N SER A 83 -5.19 -4.68 12.30
CA SER A 83 -5.63 -3.74 13.35
C SER A 83 -6.82 -2.91 12.91
N ALA A 84 -6.88 -2.60 11.63
CA ALA A 84 -7.96 -1.87 10.98
C ALA A 84 -8.08 -2.29 9.53
N TYR A 85 -9.17 -1.93 8.91
CA TYR A 85 -9.30 -1.93 7.45
C TYR A 85 -10.14 -0.76 6.99
N TYR A 86 -10.01 -0.40 5.72
CA TYR A 86 -10.85 0.63 5.13
C TYR A 86 -11.44 0.18 3.79
N THR A 87 -12.56 0.79 3.42
CA THR A 87 -13.11 0.81 2.06
C THR A 87 -13.01 2.22 1.52
N THR A 88 -13.00 2.38 0.20
CA THR A 88 -12.99 3.69 -0.43
C THR A 88 -14.34 4.01 -1.03
N LYS A 89 -14.75 5.28 -0.93
CA LYS A 89 -15.97 5.82 -1.52
C LYS A 89 -15.65 7.14 -2.21
N LEU A 90 -16.07 7.28 -3.46
CA LEU A 90 -15.99 8.56 -4.15
C LEU A 90 -17.13 9.48 -3.66
N VAL A 91 -16.77 10.63 -3.08
CA VAL A 91 -17.70 11.64 -2.58
C VAL A 91 -17.57 12.87 -3.46
N GLN A 92 -18.65 13.19 -4.19
CA GLN A 92 -18.73 14.40 -5.01
C GLN A 92 -18.87 15.63 -4.12
N GLN A 93 -18.19 16.72 -4.48
CA GLN A 93 -18.24 18.00 -3.82
C GLN A 93 -19.14 18.97 -4.60
N PRO A 94 -19.74 20.00 -3.96
CA PRO A 94 -20.64 20.93 -4.63
C PRO A 94 -19.98 21.75 -5.74
N ASP A 95 -18.66 21.95 -5.68
CA ASP A 95 -17.86 22.67 -6.68
C ASP A 95 -17.48 21.79 -7.90
N GLY A 96 -17.87 20.51 -7.88
CA GLY A 96 -17.59 19.55 -8.92
C GLY A 96 -16.30 18.76 -8.73
N ASP A 97 -15.53 19.07 -7.71
CA ASP A 97 -14.42 18.24 -7.25
C ASP A 97 -14.96 16.94 -6.62
N ALA A 98 -14.08 16.02 -6.30
CA ALA A 98 -14.43 14.79 -5.59
C ALA A 98 -13.35 14.40 -4.59
N VAL A 99 -13.70 13.56 -3.63
CA VAL A 99 -12.75 13.00 -2.66
C VAL A 99 -12.90 11.48 -2.63
N SER A 100 -11.79 10.77 -2.76
CA SER A 100 -11.74 9.32 -2.52
C SER A 100 -11.67 9.05 -1.01
N ALA A 101 -12.80 9.25 -0.33
CA ALA A 101 -12.90 9.13 1.12
C ALA A 101 -12.69 7.68 1.57
N ARG A 102 -12.04 7.49 2.72
CA ARG A 102 -11.88 6.19 3.38
C ARG A 102 -12.94 6.02 4.46
N GLU A 103 -13.64 4.90 4.41
CA GLU A 103 -14.52 4.45 5.49
C GLU A 103 -13.78 3.41 6.33
N TRP A 104 -13.34 3.79 7.50
CA TRP A 104 -12.51 2.98 8.38
C TRP A 104 -13.31 2.08 9.30
N SER A 105 -12.80 0.87 9.50
CA SER A 105 -13.22 -0.05 10.55
C SER A 105 -12.00 -0.43 11.39
N LEU A 106 -12.07 -0.15 12.68
CA LEU A 106 -11.00 -0.33 13.64
C LEU A 106 -11.33 -1.49 14.58
N TYR A 107 -10.35 -2.34 14.88
CA TYR A 107 -10.54 -3.42 15.82
C TYR A 107 -10.71 -2.91 17.25
N ASN A 108 -11.82 -3.25 17.86
CA ASN A 108 -12.11 -2.96 19.26
C ASN A 108 -11.85 -4.22 20.10
N ALA A 109 -10.84 -4.17 20.98
CA ALA A 109 -10.44 -5.31 21.81
C ALA A 109 -11.50 -5.68 22.87
N ALA A 110 -12.33 -4.71 23.31
CA ALA A 110 -13.37 -4.97 24.31
C ALA A 110 -14.54 -5.75 23.70
N THR A 111 -14.99 -5.39 22.51
CA THR A 111 -16.07 -6.09 21.80
C THR A 111 -15.56 -7.26 20.94
N LYS A 112 -14.25 -7.35 20.73
CA LYS A 112 -13.55 -8.32 19.83
C LYS A 112 -14.04 -8.25 18.39
N ARG A 113 -14.45 -7.07 17.93
CA ARG A 113 -14.98 -6.82 16.59
C ARG A 113 -14.36 -5.61 15.94
N TYR A 114 -14.44 -5.54 14.63
CA TYR A 114 -14.20 -4.30 13.90
C TYR A 114 -15.43 -3.43 13.96
N GLU A 115 -15.23 -2.17 14.32
CA GLU A 115 -16.27 -1.15 14.44
C GLU A 115 -15.98 0.00 13.48
N LYS A 116 -16.99 0.49 12.79
CA LYS A 116 -16.88 1.67 11.93
C LYS A 116 -16.51 2.89 12.76
N THR A 117 -15.70 3.76 12.17
CA THR A 117 -15.27 5.02 12.78
C THR A 117 -15.54 6.19 11.85
N GLU A 118 -15.58 7.40 12.44
CA GLU A 118 -15.70 8.68 11.71
C GLU A 118 -14.34 9.30 11.38
N TRP A 119 -13.23 8.60 11.66
CA TRP A 119 -11.90 9.12 11.42
C TRP A 119 -11.61 9.19 9.92
N ALA A 120 -11.07 10.33 9.47
CA ALA A 120 -10.63 10.51 8.08
C ALA A 120 -9.36 9.70 7.78
N TRP A 121 -8.49 9.57 8.80
CA TRP A 121 -7.29 8.75 8.75
C TRP A 121 -6.98 8.15 10.12
N LEU A 122 -6.37 6.99 10.14
CA LEU A 122 -5.85 6.38 11.36
C LEU A 122 -4.65 5.47 11.09
N ASP A 123 -3.81 5.32 12.11
CA ASP A 123 -2.81 4.27 12.22
C ASP A 123 -2.77 3.72 13.64
N VAL A 124 -2.35 2.46 13.79
CA VAL A 124 -2.37 1.75 15.09
C VAL A 124 -0.95 1.43 15.51
N ALA A 125 -0.60 1.82 16.73
CA ALA A 125 0.70 1.56 17.31
C ALA A 125 0.97 0.05 17.52
N PRO A 126 2.22 -0.40 17.46
CA PRO A 126 2.62 -1.74 17.88
C PRO A 126 2.06 -2.09 19.27
N GLY A 127 1.65 -3.35 19.45
CA GLY A 127 0.96 -3.79 20.66
C GLY A 127 -0.53 -3.47 20.70
N MET A 128 -1.07 -2.77 19.69
CA MET A 128 -2.50 -2.50 19.48
C MET A 128 -3.21 -1.88 20.70
N LYS A 129 -2.55 -0.95 21.39
CA LYS A 129 -3.12 -0.25 22.56
C LYS A 129 -3.53 1.18 22.23
N THR A 130 -2.85 1.81 21.27
CA THR A 130 -3.04 3.21 20.91
C THR A 130 -3.23 3.35 19.41
N ALA A 131 -4.07 4.27 18.97
CA ALA A 131 -4.17 4.71 17.59
C ALA A 131 -3.91 6.21 17.48
N ALA A 132 -3.25 6.62 16.41
CA ALA A 132 -3.21 8.00 15.97
C ALA A 132 -4.36 8.22 14.98
N VAL A 133 -5.15 9.26 15.17
CA VAL A 133 -6.36 9.53 14.41
C VAL A 133 -6.42 10.97 13.90
N LEU A 134 -6.96 11.15 12.71
CA LEU A 134 -7.26 12.45 12.12
C LEU A 134 -8.78 12.52 11.88
N GLU A 135 -9.38 13.66 12.24
CA GLU A 135 -10.82 13.86 12.11
C GLU A 135 -11.16 14.84 10.98
N GLY A 136 -12.42 14.83 10.53
CA GLY A 136 -12.94 15.80 9.58
C GLY A 136 -12.37 15.69 8.17
N ASP A 137 -12.32 16.81 7.48
CA ASP A 137 -11.81 16.91 6.12
C ASP A 137 -10.29 17.15 6.13
N LEU A 138 -9.55 16.28 5.46
CA LEU A 138 -8.10 16.40 5.37
C LEU A 138 -7.68 17.55 4.45
N PRO A 139 -6.55 18.22 4.73
CA PRO A 139 -5.65 18.01 5.87
C PRO A 139 -6.12 18.77 7.13
N VAL A 140 -5.75 18.27 8.31
CA VAL A 140 -6.15 18.83 9.62
C VAL A 140 -4.95 19.27 10.45
N ASN A 141 -5.18 20.19 11.41
CA ASN A 141 -4.12 20.77 12.23
C ASN A 141 -3.97 20.15 13.63
N ARG A 142 -4.57 18.96 13.84
CA ARG A 142 -4.42 18.22 15.08
C ARG A 142 -4.46 16.73 14.89
N ILE A 143 -3.75 16.00 15.74
CA ILE A 143 -3.63 14.55 15.72
C ILE A 143 -4.12 14.04 17.07
N GLY A 144 -5.11 13.13 17.06
CA GLY A 144 -5.61 12.51 18.28
C GLY A 144 -4.82 11.24 18.62
N LEU A 145 -4.41 11.07 19.86
CA LEU A 145 -3.92 9.81 20.41
C LEU A 145 -5.08 9.13 21.16
N MET A 146 -5.59 8.06 20.58
CA MET A 146 -6.76 7.35 21.07
C MET A 146 -6.35 6.04 21.76
N ASN A 147 -6.89 5.80 22.96
CA ASN A 147 -6.75 4.51 23.64
C ASN A 147 -7.76 3.51 23.06
N LEU A 148 -7.26 2.39 22.53
CA LEU A 148 -8.09 1.39 21.85
C LEU A 148 -8.96 0.56 22.80
N SER A 149 -8.61 0.47 24.08
CA SER A 149 -9.45 -0.25 25.06
C SER A 149 -10.68 0.54 25.48
N THR A 150 -10.61 1.88 25.41
CA THR A 150 -11.71 2.77 25.80
C THR A 150 -12.40 3.43 24.62
N GLY A 151 -11.79 3.41 23.44
CA GLY A 151 -12.25 4.15 22.25
C GLY A 151 -12.20 5.67 22.37
N LYS A 152 -11.49 6.20 23.39
CA LYS A 152 -11.44 7.63 23.67
C LYS A 152 -10.10 8.24 23.29
N VAL A 153 -10.14 9.40 22.64
CA VAL A 153 -8.96 10.25 22.45
C VAL A 153 -8.52 10.77 23.82
N GLN A 154 -7.30 10.41 24.21
CA GLN A 154 -6.71 10.82 25.48
C GLN A 154 -6.00 12.16 25.38
N ARG A 155 -5.51 12.49 24.17
CA ARG A 155 -4.72 13.69 23.94
C ARG A 155 -4.83 14.12 22.48
N TRP A 156 -4.86 15.45 22.27
CA TRP A 156 -4.68 16.08 20.97
C TRP A 156 -3.31 16.74 20.91
N ILE A 157 -2.64 16.57 19.78
CA ILE A 157 -1.37 17.22 19.45
C ILE A 157 -1.68 18.22 18.34
N GLU A 158 -1.56 19.50 18.68
CA GLU A 158 -1.78 20.60 17.73
C GLU A 158 -0.52 20.82 16.89
N VAL A 159 -0.69 21.10 15.59
CA VAL A 159 0.37 21.37 14.63
C VAL A 159 0.00 22.51 13.70
N ASP A 160 1.00 23.26 13.21
CA ASP A 160 0.76 24.44 12.37
C ASP A 160 0.46 24.11 10.90
N LYS A 161 0.91 22.95 10.41
CA LYS A 161 0.72 22.54 9.02
C LYS A 161 -0.32 21.44 8.94
N GLY A 162 -1.16 21.51 7.91
CA GLY A 162 -2.21 20.53 7.71
C GLY A 162 -1.70 19.12 7.47
N VAL A 163 -2.08 18.19 8.32
CA VAL A 163 -1.71 16.76 8.27
C VAL A 163 -2.77 15.97 7.51
N GLY A 164 -2.34 15.18 6.52
CA GLY A 164 -3.22 14.33 5.74
C GLY A 164 -3.03 12.83 5.97
N GLY A 165 -1.96 12.44 6.68
CA GLY A 165 -1.67 11.04 7.03
C GLY A 165 -0.69 10.93 8.18
N VAL A 166 -0.84 9.89 8.99
CA VAL A 166 0.05 9.59 10.14
C VAL A 166 0.44 8.13 10.12
N GLN A 167 1.64 7.83 10.64
CA GLN A 167 2.13 6.48 10.82
C GLN A 167 3.04 6.39 12.05
N PHE A 168 2.82 5.39 12.90
CA PHE A 168 3.72 5.10 14.01
C PHE A 168 5.07 4.55 13.53
N SER A 169 6.12 4.90 14.25
CA SER A 169 7.41 4.23 14.14
C SER A 169 7.29 2.76 14.58
N PRO A 170 8.23 1.90 14.16
CA PRO A 170 8.21 0.47 14.50
C PRO A 170 8.24 0.15 15.99
N ASP A 171 8.81 1.04 16.79
CA ASP A 171 8.82 0.97 18.27
C ASP A 171 7.56 1.57 18.91
N GLY A 172 6.75 2.32 18.14
CA GLY A 172 5.56 3.03 18.63
C GLY A 172 5.84 4.33 19.39
N GLU A 173 7.10 4.73 19.53
CA GLU A 173 7.51 5.90 20.30
C GLU A 173 7.34 7.21 19.55
N ARG A 174 7.31 7.16 18.21
CA ARG A 174 7.19 8.34 17.35
C ARG A 174 6.10 8.18 16.31
N LEU A 175 5.66 9.33 15.77
CA LEU A 175 4.81 9.40 14.58
C LEU A 175 5.57 10.15 13.48
N VAL A 176 5.40 9.72 12.23
CA VAL A 176 5.55 10.60 11.09
C VAL A 176 4.16 11.09 10.69
N ALA A 177 3.98 12.39 10.55
CA ALA A 177 2.76 13.02 10.10
C ALA A 177 3.04 13.78 8.81
N THR A 178 2.54 13.28 7.69
CA THR A 178 2.76 13.89 6.37
C THR A 178 1.80 15.06 6.18
N THR A 179 2.35 16.19 5.73
CA THR A 179 1.61 17.44 5.60
C THR A 179 1.29 17.78 4.15
N TYR A 180 0.12 18.40 3.96
CA TYR A 180 -0.44 18.75 2.67
C TYR A 180 -1.09 20.12 2.66
N SER A 181 -1.11 20.79 1.51
CA SER A 181 -1.83 22.06 1.31
C SER A 181 -3.27 21.87 0.84
N HIS A 182 -3.59 20.70 0.26
CA HIS A 182 -4.93 20.32 -0.20
C HIS A 182 -5.18 18.87 0.23
N ASN A 183 -6.45 18.44 0.15
CA ASN A 183 -6.79 17.06 0.46
C ASN A 183 -6.00 16.08 -0.42
N PRO A 184 -5.14 15.21 0.16
CA PRO A 184 -4.32 14.28 -0.62
C PRO A 184 -5.11 13.20 -1.36
N ASP A 185 -6.36 12.99 -0.98
CA ASP A 185 -7.30 12.05 -1.62
C ASP A 185 -8.32 12.79 -2.52
N GLY A 186 -8.11 14.11 -2.73
CA GLY A 186 -8.94 14.95 -3.59
C GLY A 186 -8.69 14.71 -5.07
N LEU A 187 -9.75 14.83 -5.84
CA LEU A 187 -9.76 14.87 -7.31
C LEU A 187 -10.34 16.22 -7.72
N PHE A 188 -9.58 16.99 -8.46
CA PHE A 188 -9.83 18.41 -8.74
C PHE A 188 -10.12 18.65 -10.21
N GLN A 189 -11.12 19.49 -10.52
CA GLN A 189 -11.47 19.85 -11.89
C GLN A 189 -10.37 20.62 -12.61
N ASP A 190 -9.61 21.45 -11.88
CA ASP A 190 -8.50 22.22 -12.42
C ASP A 190 -7.18 21.42 -12.56
N ALA A 191 -7.22 20.11 -12.28
CA ALA A 191 -6.16 19.16 -12.54
C ALA A 191 -6.70 17.93 -13.30
N PRO A 192 -7.33 18.10 -14.46
CA PRO A 192 -8.02 17.02 -15.14
C PRO A 192 -7.06 15.94 -15.61
N VAL A 193 -7.56 14.70 -15.64
CA VAL A 193 -6.90 13.54 -16.23
C VAL A 193 -7.71 13.04 -17.42
N HIS A 194 -7.01 12.64 -18.48
CA HIS A 194 -7.63 12.00 -19.63
C HIS A 194 -7.79 10.50 -19.37
N VAL A 195 -8.98 9.98 -19.60
CA VAL A 195 -9.24 8.54 -19.49
C VAL A 195 -8.98 7.89 -20.86
N GLU A 196 -7.96 7.03 -20.95
CA GLU A 196 -7.73 6.24 -22.16
C GLU A 196 -8.94 5.31 -22.41
N GLY A 197 -9.53 5.41 -23.62
CA GLY A 197 -10.68 4.62 -24.02
C GLY A 197 -12.05 5.24 -23.73
N GLY A 198 -12.13 6.39 -23.09
CA GLY A 198 -13.29 7.26 -23.04
C GLY A 198 -13.23 8.28 -24.17
N ASP A 199 -14.35 8.70 -24.73
CA ASP A 199 -14.49 9.65 -25.86
C ASP A 199 -13.85 11.04 -25.62
N GLY A 200 -12.61 11.08 -25.10
CA GLY A 200 -11.87 12.30 -24.77
C GLY A 200 -12.42 13.06 -23.55
N GLN A 201 -13.21 12.41 -22.71
CA GLN A 201 -13.72 13.04 -21.48
C GLN A 201 -12.60 13.25 -20.47
N GLU A 202 -12.47 14.51 -20.06
CA GLU A 202 -11.65 14.87 -18.90
C GLU A 202 -12.42 14.60 -17.62
N MET A 203 -11.73 14.01 -16.64
CA MET A 203 -12.25 13.80 -15.29
C MET A 203 -11.41 14.57 -14.28
N PRO A 204 -12.00 15.01 -13.16
CA PRO A 204 -11.21 15.56 -12.06
C PRO A 204 -10.06 14.63 -11.68
N GLY A 205 -8.87 15.17 -11.51
CA GLY A 205 -7.65 14.41 -11.22
C GLY A 205 -6.95 14.84 -9.95
N PRO A 206 -5.97 14.07 -9.47
CA PRO A 206 -5.25 14.36 -8.25
C PRO A 206 -4.28 15.53 -8.41
N LYS A 207 -4.08 16.31 -7.33
CA LYS A 207 -3.06 17.33 -7.22
C LYS A 207 -1.96 16.91 -6.27
N GLN A 208 -0.71 17.19 -6.65
CA GLN A 208 0.40 17.08 -5.72
C GLN A 208 0.36 18.26 -4.75
N SER A 209 0.15 17.98 -3.48
CA SER A 209 -0.06 19.00 -2.46
C SER A 209 0.78 18.80 -1.20
N ARG A 210 1.66 17.79 -1.19
CA ARG A 210 2.54 17.53 -0.03
C ARG A 210 3.50 18.70 0.20
N THR A 211 3.57 19.15 1.46
CA THR A 211 4.44 20.24 1.90
C THR A 211 5.65 19.76 2.70
N GLY A 212 5.53 18.64 3.42
CA GLY A 212 6.57 18.09 4.26
C GLY A 212 6.07 17.03 5.21
N PHE A 213 6.70 16.96 6.37
CA PHE A 213 6.29 16.07 7.45
C PHE A 213 6.70 16.60 8.83
N TYR A 214 6.00 16.14 9.84
CA TYR A 214 6.43 16.20 11.23
C TYR A 214 6.99 14.85 11.66
N VAL A 215 8.02 14.87 12.50
CA VAL A 215 8.35 13.76 13.40
C VAL A 215 7.86 14.20 14.80
N ILE A 216 7.02 13.37 15.40
CA ILE A 216 6.35 13.68 16.66
C ILE A 216 6.72 12.61 17.67
N ASP A 217 7.21 13.03 18.83
CA ASP A 217 7.38 12.18 19.99
C ASP A 217 6.01 11.89 20.62
N VAL A 218 5.64 10.64 20.76
CA VAL A 218 4.29 10.22 21.19
C VAL A 218 4.04 10.60 22.66
N ASP A 219 5.05 10.48 23.51
CA ASP A 219 4.91 10.71 24.95
C ASP A 219 4.84 12.20 25.27
N SER A 220 5.75 12.99 24.73
CA SER A 220 5.78 14.45 24.97
C SER A 220 4.82 15.23 24.07
N GLY A 221 4.56 14.74 22.85
CA GLY A 221 3.84 15.42 21.77
C GLY A 221 4.64 16.52 21.10
N GLN A 222 5.94 16.59 21.37
CA GLN A 222 6.82 17.49 20.65
C GLN A 222 6.84 17.13 19.18
N ALA A 223 6.57 18.12 18.31
CA ALA A 223 6.50 17.97 16.87
C ALA A 223 7.58 18.79 16.18
N GLU A 224 8.42 18.17 15.39
CA GLU A 224 9.48 18.81 14.60
C GLU A 224 9.14 18.75 13.12
N PHE A 225 8.99 19.92 12.48
CA PHE A 225 8.63 20.02 11.05
C PHE A 225 9.85 20.01 10.15
N SER A 226 9.75 19.25 9.06
CA SER A 226 10.71 19.27 7.95
C SER A 226 9.98 19.54 6.63
N GLU A 227 10.35 20.62 5.96
CA GLU A 227 9.81 20.98 4.67
C GLU A 227 10.33 20.03 3.59
N ARG A 228 9.42 19.30 2.95
CA ARG A 228 9.71 18.34 1.87
C ARG A 228 8.53 18.28 0.90
N PRO A 229 8.37 19.32 0.06
CA PRO A 229 7.30 19.34 -0.93
C PRO A 229 7.44 18.18 -1.91
N ALA A 230 6.32 17.74 -2.45
CA ALA A 230 6.31 16.80 -3.56
C ALA A 230 7.11 17.39 -4.73
N LYS A 231 7.94 16.57 -5.38
CA LYS A 231 8.53 16.98 -6.65
C LYS A 231 7.40 17.10 -7.68
N LYS A 232 7.40 18.20 -8.43
CA LYS A 232 6.50 18.36 -9.58
C LYS A 232 6.95 17.37 -10.64
N ASP A 233 6.31 16.23 -10.67
CA ASP A 233 6.64 15.15 -11.59
C ASP A 233 5.42 14.78 -12.40
N SER A 234 5.58 14.74 -13.72
CA SER A 234 4.53 14.35 -14.67
C SER A 234 4.02 12.93 -14.44
N LEU A 235 4.85 12.04 -13.89
CA LEU A 235 4.48 10.66 -13.58
C LEU A 235 3.54 10.54 -12.37
N ALA A 236 3.55 11.47 -11.43
CA ALA A 236 2.60 11.45 -10.32
C ALA A 236 1.17 11.74 -10.78
N ALA A 237 1.00 12.59 -11.77
CA ALA A 237 -0.30 12.81 -12.42
C ALA A 237 -0.77 11.55 -13.15
N ILE A 238 0.16 10.79 -13.77
CA ILE A 238 -0.13 9.53 -14.45
C ILE A 238 -0.43 8.41 -13.43
N ALA A 239 0.22 8.42 -12.26
CA ALA A 239 -0.05 7.45 -11.18
C ALA A 239 -1.42 7.64 -10.50
N GLY A 240 -2.15 8.71 -10.83
CA GLY A 240 -3.53 8.90 -10.39
C GLY A 240 -3.70 9.13 -8.88
N THR A 241 -2.65 9.60 -8.17
CA THR A 241 -2.73 9.87 -6.74
C THR A 241 -2.05 11.18 -6.34
N GLY A 242 -2.75 12.00 -5.55
CA GLY A 242 -2.18 13.17 -4.87
C GLY A 242 -1.43 12.81 -3.58
N ARG A 243 -1.70 11.62 -3.02
CA ARG A 243 -1.16 11.17 -1.75
C ARG A 243 0.25 10.60 -1.90
N GLN A 244 1.17 11.15 -1.12
CA GLN A 244 2.58 10.77 -1.10
C GLN A 244 3.09 10.78 0.34
N ASP A 245 2.55 9.89 1.18
CA ASP A 245 2.90 9.84 2.59
C ASP A 245 4.35 9.36 2.78
N PHE A 246 4.99 9.90 3.82
CA PHE A 246 6.24 9.35 4.34
C PHE A 246 5.97 8.12 5.19
N SER A 247 6.93 7.21 5.18
CA SER A 247 6.89 5.98 5.97
C SER A 247 8.21 5.76 6.70
N TRP A 248 8.17 5.01 7.80
CA TRP A 248 9.36 4.65 8.55
C TRP A 248 10.17 3.54 7.88
N SER A 249 11.49 3.61 7.97
CA SER A 249 12.35 2.45 7.77
C SER A 249 12.05 1.40 8.86
N ARG A 250 12.39 0.16 8.58
CA ARG A 250 12.12 -0.96 9.48
C ARG A 250 12.71 -0.78 10.89
N ASP A 251 13.89 -0.18 10.98
CA ASP A 251 14.59 0.09 12.25
C ASP A 251 14.14 1.39 12.93
N GLY A 252 13.18 2.12 12.34
CA GLY A 252 12.73 3.41 12.83
C GLY A 252 13.77 4.53 12.75
N ALA A 253 14.95 4.28 12.16
CA ALA A 253 16.02 5.25 12.12
C ALA A 253 15.84 6.31 11.02
N MET A 254 15.09 5.98 9.98
CA MET A 254 14.89 6.83 8.81
C MET A 254 13.44 6.87 8.37
N LEU A 255 13.13 7.89 7.59
CA LEU A 255 11.89 8.00 6.83
C LEU A 255 12.19 7.73 5.35
N TRP A 256 11.18 7.29 4.61
CA TRP A 256 11.30 7.14 3.17
C TRP A 256 10.01 7.58 2.46
N GLU A 257 10.18 7.96 1.21
CA GLU A 257 9.11 8.16 0.24
C GLU A 257 9.36 7.30 -0.99
N GLN A 258 8.29 6.91 -1.67
CA GLN A 258 8.42 6.23 -2.95
C GLN A 258 8.87 7.22 -4.02
N ARG A 259 9.81 6.80 -4.86
CA ARG A 259 10.16 7.54 -6.07
C ARG A 259 9.10 7.30 -7.13
N LEU A 260 8.67 8.36 -7.78
CA LEU A 260 7.70 8.28 -8.88
C LEU A 260 8.38 8.28 -10.26
N ASP A 261 9.59 8.84 -10.34
CA ASP A 261 10.39 9.00 -11.56
C ASP A 261 11.15 7.72 -11.97
N GLN A 262 11.39 6.85 -11.02
CA GLN A 262 12.12 5.59 -11.23
C GLN A 262 11.87 4.62 -10.07
N PRO A 263 12.16 3.32 -10.25
CA PRO A 263 12.08 2.36 -9.15
C PRO A 263 12.93 2.76 -7.95
N GLY A 264 12.42 2.57 -6.73
CA GLY A 264 13.17 2.79 -5.50
C GLY A 264 12.54 3.79 -4.54
N ARG A 265 13.32 4.18 -3.54
CA ARG A 265 12.92 5.07 -2.43
C ARG A 265 13.94 6.17 -2.22
N ASN A 266 13.48 7.34 -1.81
CA ASN A 266 14.32 8.34 -1.18
C ASN A 266 14.26 8.14 0.33
N TYR A 267 15.41 8.17 0.99
CA TYR A 267 15.51 8.04 2.43
C TYR A 267 15.95 9.36 3.08
N TYR A 268 15.41 9.63 4.24
CA TYR A 268 15.68 10.84 5.02
C TYR A 268 15.95 10.47 6.47
N ASP A 269 16.84 11.21 7.14
CA ASP A 269 16.87 11.12 8.60
C ASP A 269 15.63 11.81 9.23
N VAL A 270 15.46 11.66 10.51
CA VAL A 270 14.32 12.25 11.25
C VAL A 270 14.27 13.78 11.16
N ASN A 271 15.39 14.44 10.83
CA ASN A 271 15.47 15.88 10.61
C ASN A 271 15.23 16.25 9.13
N GLY A 272 14.80 15.32 8.32
CA GLY A 272 14.49 15.53 6.90
C GLY A 272 15.69 15.66 5.98
N ARG A 273 16.91 15.31 6.38
CA ARG A 273 18.09 15.35 5.50
C ARG A 273 18.12 14.10 4.65
N LEU A 274 18.22 14.29 3.32
CA LEU A 274 18.34 13.19 2.36
C LEU A 274 19.58 12.34 2.67
N LYS A 275 19.39 11.03 2.68
CA LYS A 275 20.46 10.04 2.89
C LYS A 275 20.74 9.28 1.60
N SER A 276 22.01 9.22 1.24
CA SER A 276 22.48 8.32 0.18
C SER A 276 22.65 6.93 0.77
N LEU A 277 21.71 6.03 0.50
CA LEU A 277 21.87 4.62 0.80
C LEU A 277 22.37 3.88 -0.44
N PRO A 278 23.13 2.78 -0.27
CA PRO A 278 23.42 1.90 -1.38
C PRO A 278 22.12 1.50 -2.06
N GLN A 279 22.03 1.78 -3.36
CA GLN A 279 20.85 1.45 -4.14
C GLN A 279 20.61 -0.05 -4.05
N GLN A 280 19.51 -0.47 -3.47
CA GLN A 280 19.09 -1.87 -3.54
C GLN A 280 18.91 -2.20 -5.03
N LYS A 281 19.74 -3.08 -5.55
CA LYS A 281 19.61 -3.60 -6.92
C LYS A 281 18.39 -4.52 -6.97
N THR A 282 17.22 -3.95 -7.04
CA THR A 282 15.99 -4.71 -7.30
C THR A 282 15.51 -4.32 -8.69
N ASP A 283 15.27 -5.29 -9.54
CA ASP A 283 14.64 -5.10 -10.86
C ASP A 283 13.14 -4.79 -10.73
N LEU A 284 12.70 -4.40 -9.54
CA LEU A 284 11.31 -4.11 -9.26
C LEU A 284 10.96 -2.70 -9.68
N ILE A 285 9.90 -2.57 -10.47
CA ILE A 285 9.29 -1.29 -10.82
C ILE A 285 8.79 -0.58 -9.55
N PHE A 286 8.31 -1.34 -8.57
CA PHE A 286 7.85 -0.82 -7.28
C PHE A 286 8.76 -1.30 -6.14
N PRO A 287 9.04 -0.44 -5.15
CA PRO A 287 9.83 -0.84 -4.00
C PRO A 287 9.12 -1.96 -3.21
N PRO A 288 9.89 -2.85 -2.56
CA PRO A 288 9.32 -3.91 -1.73
C PRO A 288 8.43 -3.32 -0.64
N VAL A 289 7.25 -3.88 -0.48
CA VAL A 289 6.27 -3.41 0.51
C VAL A 289 6.71 -3.76 1.92
N ALA A 290 7.31 -4.94 2.11
CA ALA A 290 7.69 -5.43 3.42
C ALA A 290 9.00 -6.23 3.38
N THR A 291 9.76 -6.12 4.47
CA THR A 291 10.99 -6.88 4.71
C THR A 291 10.70 -7.94 5.77
N SER A 292 11.28 -9.15 5.62
CA SER A 292 11.15 -10.22 6.62
C SER A 292 11.66 -9.80 8.00
N PRO A 293 11.18 -10.41 9.09
CA PRO A 293 11.63 -10.07 10.44
C PRO A 293 13.15 -10.11 10.64
N ASP A 294 13.83 -11.06 10.02
CA ASP A 294 15.29 -11.19 10.08
C ASP A 294 16.05 -10.29 9.10
N GLY A 295 15.33 -9.55 8.26
CA GLY A 295 15.90 -8.59 7.28
C GLY A 295 16.51 -9.22 6.04
N LYS A 296 16.44 -10.55 5.86
CA LYS A 296 17.11 -11.24 4.76
C LYS A 296 16.31 -11.22 3.46
N LEU A 297 14.99 -11.16 3.56
CA LEU A 297 14.07 -11.22 2.42
C LEU A 297 13.21 -9.97 2.32
N VAL A 298 12.80 -9.64 1.09
CA VAL A 298 11.85 -8.55 0.81
C VAL A 298 10.76 -9.06 -0.13
N THR A 299 9.55 -8.54 0.03
CA THR A 299 8.46 -8.83 -0.90
C THR A 299 8.74 -8.21 -2.26
N GLY A 300 8.58 -8.99 -3.32
CA GLY A 300 8.63 -8.53 -4.70
C GLY A 300 7.25 -8.27 -5.27
N GLY A 301 7.24 -7.94 -6.55
CA GLY A 301 6.01 -7.76 -7.33
C GLY A 301 5.54 -9.04 -8.01
N PHE A 302 4.61 -8.87 -8.93
CA PHE A 302 4.08 -9.91 -9.80
C PHE A 302 5.22 -10.68 -10.50
N ALA A 303 5.18 -11.99 -10.44
CA ALA A 303 6.20 -12.89 -10.99
C ALA A 303 5.66 -13.85 -12.06
N GLY A 304 4.46 -13.59 -12.58
CA GLY A 304 3.83 -14.39 -13.61
C GLY A 304 2.66 -15.23 -13.09
N GLY A 305 2.25 -16.19 -13.91
CA GLY A 305 1.26 -17.21 -13.58
C GLY A 305 1.88 -18.60 -13.60
N LYS A 306 1.53 -19.43 -12.65
CA LYS A 306 1.89 -20.85 -12.60
C LYS A 306 0.63 -21.66 -12.33
N ASP A 307 0.33 -22.63 -13.20
CA ASP A 307 -0.81 -23.55 -13.06
C ASP A 307 -2.17 -22.81 -12.84
N GLY A 308 -2.37 -21.70 -13.58
CA GLY A 308 -3.56 -20.86 -13.45
C GLY A 308 -3.58 -19.94 -12.21
N GLN A 309 -2.54 -19.95 -11.39
CA GLN A 309 -2.41 -19.09 -10.21
C GLN A 309 -1.50 -17.90 -10.49
N ILE A 310 -1.90 -16.73 -10.01
CA ILE A 310 -1.02 -15.55 -9.96
C ILE A 310 -0.02 -15.73 -8.82
N VAL A 311 1.24 -15.46 -9.13
CA VAL A 311 2.34 -15.61 -8.17
C VAL A 311 3.12 -14.31 -8.04
N ALA A 312 3.69 -14.08 -6.86
CA ALA A 312 4.55 -12.95 -6.56
C ALA A 312 5.96 -13.42 -6.14
N ALA A 313 6.95 -12.60 -6.44
CA ALA A 313 8.33 -12.89 -6.09
C ALA A 313 8.62 -12.53 -4.64
N VAL A 314 9.52 -13.28 -4.02
CA VAL A 314 10.24 -12.91 -2.81
C VAL A 314 11.72 -12.81 -3.17
N LEU A 315 12.36 -11.73 -2.76
CA LEU A 315 13.73 -11.42 -3.16
C LEU A 315 14.66 -11.45 -1.94
N ASP A 316 15.89 -11.80 -2.18
CA ASP A 316 16.99 -11.59 -1.23
C ASP A 316 17.23 -10.07 -1.05
N ALA A 317 17.17 -9.59 0.17
CA ALA A 317 17.23 -8.16 0.50
C ALA A 317 18.58 -7.52 0.13
N LYS A 318 19.67 -8.30 0.13
CA LYS A 318 21.02 -7.82 -0.14
C LYS A 318 21.32 -7.78 -1.64
N THR A 319 20.92 -8.80 -2.38
CA THR A 319 21.28 -8.98 -3.79
C THR A 319 20.19 -8.57 -4.75
N GLY A 320 18.94 -8.43 -4.30
CA GLY A 320 17.75 -8.22 -5.13
C GLY A 320 17.36 -9.43 -5.98
N LYS A 321 18.09 -10.55 -5.88
CA LYS A 321 17.79 -11.76 -6.64
C LYS A 321 16.54 -12.45 -6.08
N ARG A 322 15.78 -13.07 -6.99
CA ARG A 322 14.61 -13.86 -6.61
C ARG A 322 15.03 -15.08 -5.80
N SER A 323 14.49 -15.16 -4.58
CA SER A 323 14.73 -16.23 -3.62
C SER A 323 13.59 -17.26 -3.67
N ALA A 324 12.34 -16.79 -3.80
CA ALA A 324 11.17 -17.64 -3.86
C ALA A 324 10.09 -17.06 -4.77
N VAL A 325 9.09 -17.88 -5.09
CA VAL A 325 7.85 -17.48 -5.75
C VAL A 325 6.70 -18.09 -4.96
N VAL A 326 5.77 -17.25 -4.52
CA VAL A 326 4.67 -17.67 -3.66
C VAL A 326 3.31 -17.36 -4.31
N PRO A 327 2.28 -18.19 -4.07
CA PRO A 327 0.93 -17.90 -4.53
C PRO A 327 0.43 -16.59 -3.92
N GLY A 328 0.11 -15.61 -4.77
CA GLY A 328 -0.40 -14.31 -4.32
C GLY A 328 -0.31 -13.26 -5.41
N GLN A 329 -1.34 -12.44 -5.51
CA GLN A 329 -1.37 -11.30 -6.40
C GLN A 329 -0.62 -10.11 -5.79
N GLN A 330 -0.70 -9.96 -4.48
CA GLN A 330 -0.08 -8.89 -3.72
C GLN A 330 0.36 -9.42 -2.35
N LEU A 331 1.66 -9.32 -2.06
CA LEU A 331 2.21 -9.64 -0.75
C LEU A 331 2.06 -8.43 0.17
N LEU A 332 1.48 -8.62 1.35
CA LEU A 332 1.04 -7.53 2.21
C LEU A 332 1.88 -7.38 3.48
N ALA A 333 2.17 -8.49 4.16
CA ALA A 333 2.90 -8.48 5.42
C ALA A 333 3.62 -9.82 5.65
N TRP A 334 4.66 -9.79 6.47
CA TRP A 334 5.32 -10.98 6.99
C TRP A 334 4.67 -11.37 8.32
N ALA A 335 4.20 -12.59 8.43
CA ALA A 335 3.73 -13.16 9.69
C ALA A 335 4.92 -13.61 10.57
N ASP A 336 5.94 -14.17 9.92
CA ASP A 336 7.23 -14.58 10.49
C ASP A 336 8.28 -14.65 9.36
N ASN A 337 9.46 -15.25 9.61
CA ASN A 337 10.52 -15.36 8.59
C ASN A 337 10.20 -16.32 7.44
N THR A 338 9.17 -17.11 7.56
CA THR A 338 8.83 -18.20 6.64
C THR A 338 7.41 -18.12 6.06
N HIS A 339 6.59 -17.19 6.56
CA HIS A 339 5.20 -17.04 6.14
C HIS A 339 4.85 -15.59 5.81
N LEU A 340 4.07 -15.43 4.75
CA LEU A 340 3.58 -14.14 4.24
C LEU A 340 2.05 -14.10 4.26
N ILE A 341 1.51 -12.92 4.51
CA ILE A 341 0.10 -12.62 4.27
C ILE A 341 -0.03 -11.99 2.90
N ALA A 342 -0.93 -12.52 2.08
CA ALA A 342 -1.12 -12.09 0.69
C ALA A 342 -2.60 -12.02 0.30
N TRP A 343 -2.92 -11.16 -0.67
CA TRP A 343 -4.10 -11.34 -1.48
C TRP A 343 -3.84 -12.42 -2.52
N ARG A 344 -4.67 -13.45 -2.54
CA ARG A 344 -4.63 -14.53 -3.52
C ARG A 344 -5.93 -14.59 -4.30
N CYS A 345 -5.80 -14.68 -5.61
CA CYS A 345 -6.88 -15.00 -6.50
C CYS A 345 -6.95 -16.53 -6.66
N ASP A 346 -7.93 -17.16 -6.04
CA ASP A 346 -8.12 -18.60 -6.17
C ASP A 346 -8.63 -18.93 -7.57
N PRO A 347 -7.98 -19.87 -8.31
CA PRO A 347 -8.39 -20.23 -9.68
C PRO A 347 -9.84 -20.67 -9.82
N SER A 348 -10.41 -21.26 -8.77
CA SER A 348 -11.83 -21.66 -8.74
C SER A 348 -12.81 -20.48 -8.62
N GLN A 349 -12.33 -19.32 -8.18
CA GLN A 349 -13.12 -18.12 -7.88
C GLN A 349 -12.78 -16.92 -8.77
N CYS A 350 -11.74 -17.01 -9.56
CA CYS A 350 -11.22 -15.94 -10.39
C CYS A 350 -11.25 -16.31 -11.86
N GLN A 351 -11.62 -15.32 -12.68
CA GLN A 351 -11.56 -15.44 -14.15
C GLN A 351 -10.77 -14.23 -14.70
N PRO A 352 -9.43 -14.25 -14.61
CA PRO A 352 -8.60 -13.10 -15.00
C PRO A 352 -8.82 -12.65 -16.45
N GLY A 353 -9.09 -13.59 -17.37
CA GLY A 353 -9.42 -13.29 -18.76
C GLY A 353 -10.74 -12.53 -18.96
N LYS A 354 -11.60 -12.50 -17.93
CA LYS A 354 -12.83 -11.69 -17.89
C LYS A 354 -12.73 -10.49 -16.95
N GLY A 355 -11.55 -10.25 -16.35
CA GLY A 355 -11.37 -9.19 -15.36
C GLY A 355 -12.05 -9.47 -14.02
N GLU A 356 -12.38 -10.72 -13.71
CA GLU A 356 -13.06 -11.09 -12.48
C GLU A 356 -12.05 -11.64 -11.46
N PHE A 357 -11.85 -10.89 -10.36
CA PHE A 357 -10.90 -11.24 -9.29
C PHE A 357 -11.60 -11.25 -7.93
N ARG A 358 -11.80 -12.44 -7.38
CA ARG A 358 -12.27 -12.63 -6.02
C ARG A 358 -11.11 -12.98 -5.10
N ASN A 359 -10.38 -11.95 -4.70
CA ASN A 359 -9.22 -12.13 -3.84
C ASN A 359 -9.62 -12.57 -2.43
N GLN A 360 -8.86 -13.50 -1.87
CA GLN A 360 -8.94 -13.96 -0.48
C GLN A 360 -7.65 -13.62 0.23
N LEU A 361 -7.75 -13.12 1.45
CA LEU A 361 -6.57 -12.94 2.30
C LEU A 361 -6.12 -14.31 2.78
N VAL A 362 -4.85 -14.62 2.55
CA VAL A 362 -4.27 -15.92 2.86
C VAL A 362 -2.93 -15.77 3.57
N LEU A 363 -2.57 -16.77 4.38
CA LEU A 363 -1.22 -17.00 4.86
C LEU A 363 -0.55 -18.01 3.92
N VAL A 364 0.64 -17.68 3.43
CA VAL A 364 1.38 -18.50 2.46
C VAL A 364 2.76 -18.80 3.00
N SER A 365 3.19 -20.04 2.94
CA SER A 365 4.57 -20.43 3.24
C SER A 365 5.53 -20.02 2.11
N LEU A 366 6.79 -19.78 2.42
CA LEU A 366 7.82 -19.37 1.44
C LEU A 366 8.07 -20.37 0.33
N ASP A 367 7.91 -21.67 0.60
CA ASP A 367 7.96 -22.73 -0.40
C ASP A 367 6.74 -22.72 -1.32
N GLY A 368 5.66 -22.02 -0.93
CA GLY A 368 4.42 -21.90 -1.66
C GLY A 368 3.49 -23.12 -1.54
N ASP A 369 3.88 -24.12 -0.77
CA ASP A 369 3.15 -25.39 -0.68
C ASP A 369 1.93 -25.30 0.26
N LYS A 370 2.01 -24.45 1.28
CA LYS A 370 0.92 -24.28 2.25
C LYS A 370 0.24 -22.93 2.09
N VAL A 371 -1.05 -22.97 1.80
CA VAL A 371 -1.93 -21.79 1.71
C VAL A 371 -3.08 -21.93 2.69
N THR A 372 -3.14 -21.05 3.69
CA THR A 372 -4.18 -21.05 4.72
C THR A 372 -5.09 -19.83 4.52
N PRO A 373 -6.40 -20.01 4.26
CA PRO A 373 -7.34 -18.91 4.16
C PRO A 373 -7.46 -18.14 5.49
N LEU A 374 -7.24 -16.82 5.45
CA LEU A 374 -7.41 -15.93 6.59
C LEU A 374 -8.75 -15.19 6.56
N SER A 375 -9.29 -14.89 5.37
CA SER A 375 -10.59 -14.24 5.20
C SER A 375 -11.48 -15.02 4.22
N GLY A 376 -12.74 -14.60 4.08
CA GLY A 376 -13.57 -14.94 2.93
C GLY A 376 -13.11 -14.19 1.67
N PHE A 377 -13.74 -14.51 0.53
CA PHE A 377 -13.43 -13.87 -0.75
C PHE A 377 -13.95 -12.43 -0.79
N ARG A 378 -13.10 -11.52 -1.19
CA ARG A 378 -13.44 -10.14 -1.53
C ARG A 378 -14.30 -10.12 -2.81
N LYS A 379 -15.07 -9.07 -3.03
CA LYS A 379 -15.84 -8.89 -4.28
C LYS A 379 -14.92 -8.91 -5.52
N ALA A 380 -15.50 -9.28 -6.65
CA ALA A 380 -14.83 -9.29 -7.94
C ALA A 380 -14.34 -7.89 -8.36
N GLU A 381 -13.46 -7.82 -9.35
CA GLU A 381 -12.77 -6.59 -9.73
C GLU A 381 -13.72 -5.49 -10.20
N GLY A 382 -14.77 -5.78 -10.92
CA GLY A 382 -15.76 -4.78 -11.32
C GLY A 382 -16.39 -4.00 -10.16
N ASP A 383 -16.20 -4.48 -8.94
CA ASP A 383 -16.66 -3.88 -7.69
C ASP A 383 -15.53 -3.23 -6.89
N TYR A 384 -14.76 -2.31 -7.50
CA TYR A 384 -13.69 -1.59 -6.77
C TYR A 384 -14.22 -0.82 -5.56
N VAL A 385 -15.40 -0.24 -5.70
CA VAL A 385 -16.09 0.43 -4.59
C VAL A 385 -16.51 -0.60 -3.56
N GLY A 386 -16.18 -0.34 -2.30
CA GLY A 386 -16.51 -1.22 -1.17
C GLY A 386 -15.56 -2.39 -0.95
N ARG A 387 -14.45 -2.50 -1.70
CA ARG A 387 -13.36 -3.43 -1.38
C ARG A 387 -12.65 -2.97 -0.12
N TRP A 388 -12.44 -3.92 0.80
CA TRP A 388 -11.71 -3.61 2.01
C TRP A 388 -10.20 -3.80 1.83
N ASN A 389 -9.42 -2.94 2.49
CA ASN A 389 -7.98 -2.91 2.47
C ASN A 389 -7.46 -3.05 3.91
N PRO A 390 -6.72 -4.12 4.24
CA PRO A 390 -6.25 -4.33 5.60
C PRO A 390 -5.08 -3.40 5.96
N VAL A 391 -5.02 -3.01 7.21
CA VAL A 391 -3.86 -2.39 7.86
C VAL A 391 -3.32 -3.38 8.87
N PHE A 392 -2.05 -3.71 8.73
CA PHE A 392 -1.39 -4.67 9.60
C PHE A 392 -0.57 -3.95 10.66
N THR A 393 -0.69 -4.43 11.89
CA THR A 393 0.07 -3.93 13.04
C THR A 393 0.69 -5.10 13.78
N HIS A 394 1.87 -4.87 14.32
CA HIS A 394 2.53 -5.82 15.22
C HIS A 394 1.74 -5.92 16.54
N ARG A 395 1.47 -7.14 17.01
CA ARG A 395 0.68 -7.42 18.22
C ARG A 395 1.53 -7.91 19.39
#